data_28bfb291789032dea5fd5e95d6316285
#
_entry.id   28bfb291789032dea5fd5e95d6316285
#
_cell.length_a   1.000
_cell.length_b   1.000
_cell.length_c   1.000
_cell.angle_alpha   90.00
_cell.angle_beta   90.00
_cell.angle_gamma   90.00
#
_symmetry.space_group_name_H-M   'P 1'
#
loop_
_entity.id
_entity.type
_entity.pdbx_description
1 polymer ?
#
loop_
_entity_poly.entity_id
_entity_poly.type
_entity_poly.pdbx_seq_one_letter_code
_entity_poly.pdbx_strand_id
1 'polypeptide(L)'
;MNLGFGFAEVLSQNYDVDASSDWQPISEYDYTNDKVKPTISKIWNTTYSCIANLNIMLGNLEKANKAMFQDNEYSLCFGEGLGLRGFLHFELMRLFASSPAMNGNDKGIPYATEYGKNIPVQKSVNETMDFIIADLLKASEYLEHDSLYASKSPYTHTQRRYYYNYYANELVLSRAYLWKGDKENALREFGDFLFSVINAGRLYHLNPDTALELSNRK
;
A
#
# COMPACT_ATOMS: atom_id res chain seq x y z
N MET A 1 -8.28 -15.02 -8.26
CA MET A 1 -8.20 -15.07 -6.77
C MET A 1 -7.88 -13.67 -6.30
N ASN A 2 -8.64 -13.17 -5.34
CA ASN A 2 -8.42 -11.84 -4.76
C ASN A 2 -7.42 -11.97 -3.60
N LEU A 3 -6.30 -11.24 -3.64
CA LEU A 3 -5.28 -11.27 -2.59
C LEU A 3 -5.84 -10.78 -1.25
N GLY A 4 -6.49 -9.63 -1.23
CA GLY A 4 -7.03 -9.01 0.00
C GLY A 4 -8.24 -9.77 0.55
N PHE A 5 -9.34 -9.73 -0.17
CA PHE A 5 -10.63 -10.30 0.28
C PHE A 5 -10.75 -11.83 0.16
N GLY A 6 -9.72 -12.51 -0.23
CA GLY A 6 -9.69 -13.96 -0.35
C GLY A 6 -8.53 -14.55 0.45
N PHE A 7 -7.35 -14.60 -0.14
CA PHE A 7 -6.20 -15.30 0.44
C PHE A 7 -5.81 -14.77 1.84
N ALA A 8 -5.67 -13.46 2.00
CA ALA A 8 -5.29 -12.85 3.27
C ALA A 8 -6.36 -13.03 4.35
N GLU A 9 -7.64 -12.94 3.99
CA GLU A 9 -8.76 -13.10 4.93
C GLU A 9 -8.89 -14.55 5.42
N VAL A 10 -8.65 -15.53 4.55
CA VAL A 10 -8.62 -16.95 4.95
C VAL A 10 -7.43 -17.23 5.86
N LEU A 11 -6.24 -16.69 5.55
CA LEU A 11 -5.06 -16.81 6.43
C LEU A 11 -5.29 -16.15 7.80
N SER A 12 -6.07 -15.08 7.86
CA SER A 12 -6.40 -14.38 9.11
C SER A 12 -7.47 -15.09 9.93
N GLN A 13 -8.00 -16.23 9.46
CA GLN A 13 -9.11 -16.97 10.10
C GLN A 13 -10.40 -16.12 10.24
N ASN A 14 -10.61 -15.16 9.32
CA ASN A 14 -11.81 -14.32 9.32
C ASN A 14 -13.00 -15.02 8.69
N TYR A 15 -12.79 -16.17 8.03
CA TYR A 15 -13.83 -17.02 7.46
C TYR A 15 -13.73 -18.44 8.01
N ASP A 16 -14.86 -19.04 8.30
CA ASP A 16 -14.97 -20.48 8.53
C ASP A 16 -15.01 -21.17 7.16
N VAL A 17 -14.02 -22.02 6.90
CA VAL A 17 -13.82 -22.66 5.59
C VAL A 17 -14.29 -24.10 5.67
N ASP A 18 -15.23 -24.47 4.78
CA ASP A 18 -15.72 -25.84 4.67
C ASP A 18 -14.58 -26.81 4.34
N ALA A 19 -14.57 -27.98 4.99
CA ALA A 19 -13.55 -29.01 4.83
C ALA A 19 -13.43 -29.56 3.41
N SER A 20 -14.46 -29.43 2.58
CA SER A 20 -14.44 -29.82 1.17
C SER A 20 -13.94 -28.72 0.22
N SER A 21 -13.69 -27.52 0.74
CA SER A 21 -13.28 -26.35 -0.04
C SER A 21 -11.80 -26.44 -0.49
N ASP A 22 -11.51 -25.93 -1.68
CA ASP A 22 -10.14 -25.72 -2.14
C ASP A 22 -9.36 -24.68 -1.32
N TRP A 23 -10.06 -23.94 -0.43
CA TRP A 23 -9.48 -22.97 0.49
C TRP A 23 -9.04 -23.58 1.83
N GLN A 24 -9.51 -24.81 2.15
CA GLN A 24 -9.18 -25.47 3.42
C GLN A 24 -7.67 -25.57 3.66
N PRO A 25 -6.83 -26.02 2.72
CA PRO A 25 -5.39 -26.09 2.96
C PRO A 25 -4.76 -24.72 3.26
N ILE A 26 -5.34 -23.62 2.75
CA ILE A 26 -4.89 -22.25 3.05
C ILE A 26 -5.26 -21.91 4.50
N SER A 27 -6.46 -22.24 4.95
CA SER A 27 -6.89 -22.00 6.36
C SER A 27 -6.09 -22.84 7.35
N GLU A 28 -5.57 -23.96 6.94
CA GLU A 28 -4.71 -24.85 7.74
C GLU A 28 -3.21 -24.51 7.62
N TYR A 29 -2.85 -23.44 6.89
CA TYR A 29 -1.46 -23.03 6.64
C TYR A 29 -0.61 -24.10 5.97
N ASP A 30 -1.23 -25.04 5.23
CA ASP A 30 -0.52 -26.07 4.43
C ASP A 30 0.02 -25.49 3.11
N TYR A 31 1.13 -24.76 3.22
CA TYR A 31 1.79 -24.14 2.06
C TYR A 31 2.47 -25.16 1.14
N THR A 32 2.57 -26.43 1.56
CA THR A 32 3.16 -27.50 0.75
C THR A 32 2.15 -28.16 -0.17
N ASN A 33 0.87 -27.90 0.02
CA ASN A 33 -0.22 -28.45 -0.75
C ASN A 33 -0.16 -28.04 -2.23
N ASP A 34 -0.36 -28.98 -3.12
CA ASP A 34 -0.27 -28.75 -4.58
C ASP A 34 -1.36 -27.82 -5.13
N LYS A 35 -2.46 -27.59 -4.38
CA LYS A 35 -3.48 -26.59 -4.71
C LYS A 35 -3.07 -25.19 -4.23
N VAL A 36 -2.27 -25.07 -3.18
CA VAL A 36 -1.85 -23.79 -2.57
C VAL A 36 -0.63 -23.21 -3.27
N LYS A 37 0.38 -24.02 -3.60
CA LYS A 37 1.61 -23.58 -4.29
C LYS A 37 1.37 -22.72 -5.53
N PRO A 38 0.49 -23.09 -6.48
CA PRO A 38 0.23 -22.28 -7.67
C PRO A 38 -0.37 -20.93 -7.32
N THR A 39 -1.19 -20.86 -6.26
CA THR A 39 -1.80 -19.62 -5.78
C THR A 39 -0.75 -18.68 -5.22
N ILE A 40 0.15 -19.17 -4.36
CA ILE A 40 1.27 -18.40 -3.80
C ILE A 40 2.18 -17.88 -4.91
N SER A 41 2.56 -18.77 -5.86
CA SER A 41 3.38 -18.40 -7.01
C SER A 41 2.69 -17.34 -7.90
N LYS A 42 1.38 -17.44 -8.08
CA LYS A 42 0.61 -16.47 -8.85
C LYS A 42 0.57 -15.11 -8.16
N ILE A 43 0.40 -15.07 -6.84
CA ILE A 43 0.44 -13.82 -6.06
C ILE A 43 1.79 -13.13 -6.26
N TRP A 44 2.88 -13.85 -6.03
CA TRP A 44 4.25 -13.34 -6.19
C TRP A 44 4.50 -12.80 -7.59
N ASN A 45 4.29 -13.63 -8.61
CA ASN A 45 4.59 -13.27 -9.99
C ASN A 45 3.72 -12.13 -10.52
N THR A 46 2.42 -12.13 -10.20
CA THR A 46 1.52 -11.06 -10.65
C THR A 46 1.88 -9.74 -9.98
N THR A 47 2.19 -9.74 -8.69
CA THR A 47 2.55 -8.51 -7.98
C THR A 47 3.87 -7.93 -8.52
N TYR A 48 4.90 -8.76 -8.74
CA TYR A 48 6.14 -8.27 -9.37
C TYR A 48 5.94 -7.83 -10.82
N SER A 49 5.02 -8.42 -11.56
CA SER A 49 4.65 -7.93 -12.91
C SER A 49 4.02 -6.53 -12.85
N CYS A 50 3.17 -6.27 -11.85
CA CYS A 50 2.63 -4.92 -11.61
C CYS A 50 3.75 -3.94 -11.24
N ILE A 51 4.66 -4.32 -10.34
CA ILE A 51 5.82 -3.50 -9.95
C ILE A 51 6.71 -3.19 -11.17
N ALA A 52 6.94 -4.17 -12.05
CA ALA A 52 7.71 -3.96 -13.27
C ALA A 52 7.05 -2.92 -14.19
N ASN A 53 5.74 -2.98 -14.36
CA ASN A 53 4.99 -1.98 -15.14
C ASN A 53 5.06 -0.58 -14.51
N LEU A 54 4.97 -0.48 -13.17
CA LEU A 54 5.16 0.79 -12.46
C LEU A 54 6.57 1.34 -12.67
N ASN A 55 7.59 0.50 -12.63
CA ASN A 55 8.98 0.92 -12.86
C ASN A 55 9.20 1.39 -14.31
N ILE A 56 8.56 0.76 -15.30
CA ILE A 56 8.56 1.26 -16.69
C ILE A 56 7.92 2.65 -16.77
N MET A 57 6.75 2.82 -16.15
CA MET A 57 6.04 4.09 -16.12
C MET A 57 6.88 5.19 -15.45
N LEU A 58 7.38 4.93 -14.24
CA LEU A 58 8.21 5.88 -13.49
C LEU A 58 9.48 6.27 -14.25
N GLY A 59 10.20 5.29 -14.82
CA GLY A 59 11.40 5.55 -15.59
C GLY A 59 11.15 6.33 -16.90
N ASN A 60 9.94 6.23 -17.48
CA ASN A 60 9.54 7.06 -18.61
C ASN A 60 9.15 8.46 -18.15
N LEU A 61 8.44 8.60 -17.04
CA LEU A 61 8.08 9.91 -16.47
C LEU A 61 9.32 10.73 -16.08
N GLU A 62 10.35 10.09 -15.52
CA GLU A 62 11.63 10.77 -15.19
C GLU A 62 12.31 11.40 -16.40
N LYS A 63 12.14 10.80 -17.58
CA LYS A 63 12.72 11.27 -18.84
C LYS A 63 11.78 12.20 -19.61
N ALA A 64 10.51 12.28 -19.22
CA ALA A 64 9.51 13.03 -19.94
C ALA A 64 9.71 14.55 -19.79
N ASN A 65 9.36 15.30 -20.83
CA ASN A 65 9.27 16.74 -20.73
C ASN A 65 8.03 17.13 -19.91
N LYS A 66 8.24 17.65 -18.71
CA LYS A 66 7.17 18.03 -17.78
C LYS A 66 6.18 19.06 -18.38
N ALA A 67 6.62 19.88 -19.33
CA ALA A 67 5.76 20.85 -20.02
C ALA A 67 4.69 20.22 -20.92
N MET A 68 4.74 18.91 -21.16
CA MET A 68 3.72 18.17 -21.89
C MET A 68 2.50 17.79 -21.03
N PHE A 69 2.62 17.91 -19.72
CA PHE A 69 1.56 17.58 -18.76
C PHE A 69 0.78 18.84 -18.41
N GLN A 70 -0.53 18.70 -18.27
CA GLN A 70 -1.40 19.79 -17.83
C GLN A 70 -1.47 19.82 -16.31
N ASP A 71 -1.57 21.02 -15.74
CA ASP A 71 -1.72 21.23 -14.30
C ASP A 71 -0.79 20.34 -13.44
N ASN A 72 -1.38 19.47 -12.64
CA ASN A 72 -0.67 18.57 -11.70
C ASN A 72 -0.54 17.13 -12.20
N GLU A 73 -0.86 16.85 -13.47
CA GLU A 73 -0.90 15.48 -14.01
C GLU A 73 0.43 14.73 -13.80
N TYR A 74 1.56 15.40 -14.07
CA TYR A 74 2.87 14.81 -13.86
C TYR A 74 3.07 14.38 -12.40
N SER A 75 2.78 15.29 -11.46
CA SER A 75 2.93 15.03 -10.03
C SER A 75 2.01 13.89 -9.58
N LEU A 76 0.76 13.90 -10.01
CA LEU A 76 -0.20 12.85 -9.67
C LEU A 76 0.24 11.49 -10.20
N CYS A 77 0.60 11.38 -11.48
CA CYS A 77 1.05 10.12 -12.07
C CYS A 77 2.32 9.60 -11.39
N PHE A 78 3.26 10.49 -11.07
CA PHE A 78 4.51 10.11 -10.43
C PHE A 78 4.29 9.67 -8.98
N GLY A 79 3.46 10.41 -8.21
CA GLY A 79 3.09 10.09 -6.85
C GLY A 79 2.30 8.79 -6.74
N GLU A 80 1.30 8.57 -7.61
CA GLU A 80 0.57 7.31 -7.68
C GLU A 80 1.49 6.13 -7.99
N GLY A 81 2.41 6.31 -8.93
CA GLY A 81 3.37 5.27 -9.30
C GLY A 81 4.28 4.86 -8.14
N LEU A 82 4.85 5.84 -7.42
CA LEU A 82 5.69 5.60 -6.24
C LEU A 82 4.88 4.94 -5.10
N GLY A 83 3.72 5.50 -4.80
CA GLY A 83 2.86 5.00 -3.72
C GLY A 83 2.39 3.57 -3.98
N LEU A 84 1.95 3.25 -5.20
CA LEU A 84 1.59 1.90 -5.60
C LEU A 84 2.79 0.95 -5.56
N ARG A 85 3.98 1.39 -5.95
CA ARG A 85 5.21 0.59 -5.86
C ARG A 85 5.53 0.24 -4.40
N GLY A 86 5.50 1.23 -3.51
CA GLY A 86 5.68 1.06 -2.08
C GLY A 86 4.62 0.11 -1.49
N PHE A 87 3.35 0.34 -1.82
CA PHE A 87 2.23 -0.50 -1.37
C PHE A 87 2.38 -1.96 -1.80
N LEU A 88 2.67 -2.23 -3.06
CA LEU A 88 2.80 -3.61 -3.57
C LEU A 88 3.99 -4.35 -2.95
N HIS A 89 5.12 -3.67 -2.75
CA HIS A 89 6.24 -4.26 -2.02
C HIS A 89 5.89 -4.49 -0.54
N PHE A 90 5.16 -3.59 0.09
CA PHE A 90 4.71 -3.77 1.47
C PHE A 90 3.79 -5.00 1.62
N GLU A 91 2.84 -5.20 0.71
CA GLU A 91 1.99 -6.39 0.74
C GLU A 91 2.81 -7.69 0.53
N LEU A 92 3.81 -7.68 -0.37
CA LEU A 92 4.74 -8.81 -0.51
C LEU A 92 5.58 -9.04 0.76
N MET A 93 6.06 -7.98 1.41
CA MET A 93 6.82 -8.10 2.67
C MET A 93 5.99 -8.80 3.74
N ARG A 94 4.74 -8.40 3.92
CA ARG A 94 3.84 -8.97 4.91
C ARG A 94 3.54 -10.45 4.69
N LEU A 95 3.57 -10.90 3.43
CA LEU A 95 3.26 -12.30 3.07
C LEU A 95 4.49 -13.20 3.04
N PHE A 96 5.67 -12.67 2.68
CA PHE A 96 6.82 -13.49 2.30
C PHE A 96 8.08 -13.23 3.15
N ALA A 97 8.02 -12.34 4.13
CA ALA A 97 9.13 -12.06 5.00
C ALA A 97 8.71 -12.13 6.48
N SER A 98 9.69 -12.31 7.37
CA SER A 98 9.50 -12.19 8.81
C SER A 98 9.04 -10.77 9.16
N SER A 99 8.29 -10.60 10.25
CA SER A 99 8.03 -9.25 10.75
C SER A 99 9.29 -8.65 11.39
N PRO A 100 9.48 -7.32 11.33
CA PRO A 100 10.60 -6.67 12.02
C PRO A 100 10.65 -6.97 13.51
N ALA A 101 9.49 -7.15 14.14
CA ALA A 101 9.38 -7.50 15.56
C ALA A 101 9.91 -8.90 15.88
N MET A 102 9.88 -9.83 14.93
CA MET A 102 10.44 -11.17 15.10
C MET A 102 11.94 -11.16 14.82
N ASN A 103 12.36 -10.75 13.64
CA ASN A 103 13.76 -10.58 13.26
C ASN A 103 13.93 -9.63 12.06
N GLY A 104 14.23 -8.38 12.34
CA GLY A 104 14.45 -7.35 11.31
C GLY A 104 15.72 -7.56 10.46
N ASN A 105 16.64 -8.45 10.87
CA ASN A 105 17.86 -8.79 10.14
C ASN A 105 17.68 -9.97 9.18
N ASP A 106 16.56 -10.69 9.24
CA ASP A 106 16.23 -11.71 8.24
C ASP A 106 16.19 -11.11 6.85
N LYS A 107 16.28 -11.97 5.84
CA LYS A 107 16.12 -11.54 4.45
C LYS A 107 14.69 -11.08 4.21
N GLY A 108 14.56 -9.84 3.71
CA GLY A 108 13.31 -9.31 3.19
C GLY A 108 12.97 -9.86 1.81
N ILE A 109 12.32 -9.08 1.00
CA ILE A 109 12.05 -9.38 -0.41
C ILE A 109 12.97 -8.53 -1.32
N PRO A 110 13.17 -8.92 -2.59
CA PRO A 110 13.85 -8.06 -3.56
C PRO A 110 13.06 -6.76 -3.78
N TYR A 111 13.67 -5.59 -3.50
CA TYR A 111 13.05 -4.29 -3.74
C TYR A 111 13.43 -3.77 -5.12
N ALA A 112 12.49 -3.85 -6.08
CA ALA A 112 12.72 -3.51 -7.47
C ALA A 112 12.33 -2.05 -7.76
N THR A 113 13.30 -1.21 -8.14
CA THR A 113 13.10 0.20 -8.51
C THR A 113 13.23 0.48 -9.99
N GLU A 114 13.70 -0.51 -10.75
CA GLU A 114 13.94 -0.38 -12.18
C GLU A 114 13.36 -1.59 -12.94
N TYR A 115 12.99 -1.38 -14.18
CA TYR A 115 12.69 -2.47 -15.09
C TYR A 115 13.96 -2.90 -15.81
N GLY A 116 14.34 -4.17 -15.70
CA GLY A 116 15.55 -4.68 -16.34
C GLY A 116 15.78 -6.17 -16.07
N LYS A 117 16.92 -6.66 -16.58
CA LYS A 117 17.34 -8.06 -16.41
C LYS A 117 17.97 -8.33 -15.04
N ASN A 118 18.36 -7.31 -14.32
CA ASN A 118 19.03 -7.44 -13.04
C ASN A 118 17.98 -7.62 -11.93
N ILE A 119 18.04 -8.78 -11.26
CA ILE A 119 17.26 -9.00 -10.05
C ILE A 119 17.92 -8.22 -8.91
N PRO A 120 17.19 -7.34 -8.19
CA PRO A 120 17.76 -6.61 -7.07
C PRO A 120 18.27 -7.57 -5.99
N VAL A 121 19.36 -7.20 -5.36
CA VAL A 121 19.89 -7.96 -4.22
C VAL A 121 18.89 -7.89 -3.08
N GLN A 122 18.56 -9.05 -2.53
CA GLN A 122 17.68 -9.17 -1.38
C GLN A 122 18.36 -8.56 -0.13
N LYS A 123 17.74 -7.55 0.45
CA LYS A 123 18.18 -6.85 1.64
C LYS A 123 17.56 -7.45 2.90
N SER A 124 17.94 -6.95 4.07
CA SER A 124 17.24 -7.29 5.30
C SER A 124 15.80 -6.78 5.33
N VAL A 125 15.00 -7.33 6.21
CA VAL A 125 13.62 -6.88 6.47
C VAL A 125 13.59 -5.38 6.78
N ASN A 126 14.46 -4.94 7.70
CA ASN A 126 14.52 -3.52 8.09
C ASN A 126 14.90 -2.62 6.92
N GLU A 127 15.97 -2.94 6.17
CA GLU A 127 16.38 -2.17 5.00
C GLU A 127 15.30 -2.14 3.92
N THR A 128 14.61 -3.27 3.70
CA THR A 128 13.51 -3.32 2.71
C THR A 128 12.35 -2.44 3.14
N MET A 129 12.03 -2.40 4.45
CA MET A 129 11.02 -1.48 4.98
C MET A 129 11.42 -0.02 4.85
N ASP A 130 12.71 0.31 4.98
CA ASP A 130 13.20 1.67 4.75
C ASP A 130 12.97 2.12 3.30
N PHE A 131 13.18 1.23 2.32
CA PHE A 131 12.88 1.53 0.91
C PHE A 131 11.38 1.72 0.66
N ILE A 132 10.54 0.87 1.26
CA ILE A 132 9.08 0.99 1.17
C ILE A 132 8.64 2.35 1.71
N ILE A 133 9.08 2.70 2.92
CA ILE A 133 8.73 3.98 3.57
C ILE A 133 9.25 5.17 2.76
N ALA A 134 10.46 5.09 2.21
CA ALA A 134 11.01 6.14 1.37
C ALA A 134 10.17 6.40 0.10
N ASP A 135 9.71 5.35 -0.57
CA ASP A 135 8.80 5.50 -1.72
C ASP A 135 7.46 6.12 -1.31
N LEU A 136 6.88 5.71 -0.18
CA LEU A 136 5.62 6.24 0.31
C LEU A 136 5.74 7.71 0.74
N LEU A 137 6.82 8.09 1.44
CA LEU A 137 7.10 9.49 1.79
C LEU A 137 7.25 10.36 0.55
N LYS A 138 8.01 9.89 -0.42
CA LYS A 138 8.17 10.61 -1.69
C LYS A 138 6.85 10.69 -2.47
N ALA A 139 6.01 9.66 -2.40
CA ALA A 139 4.67 9.69 -2.97
C ALA A 139 3.80 10.77 -2.31
N SER A 140 3.85 10.93 -0.98
CA SER A 140 3.12 11.99 -0.26
C SER A 140 3.47 13.36 -0.79
N GLU A 141 4.77 13.67 -0.99
CA GLU A 141 5.24 14.96 -1.53
C GLU A 141 4.61 15.28 -2.91
N TYR A 142 4.51 14.28 -3.79
CA TYR A 142 3.90 14.46 -5.11
C TYR A 142 2.37 14.52 -5.05
N LEU A 143 1.74 13.77 -4.15
CA LEU A 143 0.29 13.69 -4.00
C LEU A 143 -0.30 14.85 -3.19
N GLU A 144 0.50 15.69 -2.53
CA GLU A 144 0.04 16.95 -1.93
C GLU A 144 -0.69 17.85 -2.93
N HIS A 145 -0.36 17.71 -4.22
CA HIS A 145 -1.03 18.43 -5.30
C HIS A 145 -2.31 17.75 -5.79
N ASP A 146 -2.72 16.62 -5.18
CA ASP A 146 -3.98 15.97 -5.52
C ASP A 146 -5.14 16.93 -5.22
N SER A 147 -5.98 17.15 -6.22
CA SER A 147 -7.14 18.02 -6.09
C SER A 147 -8.13 17.56 -5.02
N LEU A 148 -8.16 16.26 -4.72
CA LEU A 148 -8.95 15.71 -3.61
C LEU A 148 -8.45 16.21 -2.25
N TYR A 149 -7.15 16.41 -2.10
CA TYR A 149 -6.52 16.98 -0.92
C TYR A 149 -6.50 18.51 -0.95
N ALA A 150 -6.07 19.09 -2.06
CA ALA A 150 -5.90 20.54 -2.21
C ALA A 150 -7.23 21.30 -2.38
N SER A 151 -8.25 20.66 -2.94
CA SER A 151 -9.55 21.28 -3.18
C SER A 151 -10.47 21.11 -1.98
N LYS A 152 -10.87 22.22 -1.41
CA LYS A 152 -11.94 22.26 -0.38
C LYS A 152 -13.34 22.04 -0.97
N SER A 153 -13.46 21.76 -2.28
CA SER A 153 -14.72 21.54 -2.96
C SER A 153 -15.00 20.05 -3.19
N PRO A 154 -16.05 19.50 -2.57
CA PRO A 154 -16.38 18.08 -2.69
C PRO A 154 -16.91 17.65 -4.05
N TYR A 155 -17.25 18.61 -4.92
CA TYR A 155 -18.02 18.33 -6.13
C TYR A 155 -17.17 18.22 -7.42
N THR A 156 -15.94 18.73 -7.43
CA THR A 156 -15.16 18.85 -8.65
C THR A 156 -14.31 17.64 -9.00
N HIS A 157 -14.11 16.68 -8.09
CA HIS A 157 -13.14 15.58 -8.28
C HIS A 157 -13.62 14.21 -7.76
N THR A 158 -14.91 13.90 -8.00
CA THR A 158 -15.54 12.65 -7.54
C THR A 158 -14.83 11.39 -8.03
N GLN A 159 -14.10 11.45 -9.14
CA GLN A 159 -13.39 10.30 -9.70
C GLN A 159 -12.09 9.99 -8.92
N ARG A 160 -11.37 11.00 -8.41
CA ARG A 160 -10.09 10.83 -7.70
C ARG A 160 -10.18 9.93 -6.46
N ARG A 161 -11.33 9.82 -5.82
CA ARG A 161 -11.56 8.92 -4.68
C ARG A 161 -11.36 7.43 -4.99
N TYR A 162 -11.41 7.05 -6.25
CA TYR A 162 -11.22 5.66 -6.70
C TYR A 162 -9.78 5.35 -7.15
N TYR A 163 -8.92 6.36 -7.16
CA TYR A 163 -7.51 6.22 -7.49
C TYR A 163 -6.66 6.09 -6.23
N TYR A 164 -5.40 5.74 -6.41
CA TYR A 164 -4.43 5.79 -5.33
C TYR A 164 -4.09 7.27 -5.05
N ASN A 165 -4.82 7.86 -4.15
CA ASN A 165 -4.75 9.28 -3.82
C ASN A 165 -3.89 9.54 -2.58
N TYR A 166 -3.73 10.82 -2.19
CA TYR A 166 -2.98 11.24 -1.01
C TYR A 166 -3.41 10.46 0.25
N TYR A 167 -4.70 10.37 0.53
CA TYR A 167 -5.21 9.70 1.73
C TYR A 167 -4.96 8.19 1.75
N ALA A 168 -5.03 7.56 0.59
CA ALA A 168 -4.68 6.14 0.47
C ALA A 168 -3.20 5.92 0.79
N ASN A 169 -2.32 6.84 0.33
CA ASN A 169 -0.90 6.79 0.61
C ASN A 169 -0.59 6.95 2.10
N GLU A 170 -1.19 7.95 2.78
CA GLU A 170 -1.00 8.20 4.22
C GLU A 170 -1.44 6.98 5.06
N LEU A 171 -2.54 6.35 4.68
CA LEU A 171 -3.00 5.14 5.35
C LEU A 171 -2.02 3.97 5.17
N VAL A 172 -1.46 3.79 3.98
CA VAL A 172 -0.44 2.75 3.72
C VAL A 172 0.85 3.06 4.48
N LEU A 173 1.28 4.32 4.48
CA LEU A 173 2.48 4.78 5.20
C LEU A 173 2.35 4.55 6.70
N SER A 174 1.21 4.91 7.30
CA SER A 174 0.91 4.64 8.70
C SER A 174 0.98 3.13 9.02
N ARG A 175 0.40 2.28 8.18
CA ARG A 175 0.48 0.82 8.32
C ARG A 175 1.91 0.29 8.20
N ALA A 176 2.70 0.85 7.29
CA ALA A 176 4.11 0.47 7.10
C ALA A 176 4.95 0.82 8.35
N TYR A 177 4.77 2.02 8.91
CA TYR A 177 5.41 2.40 10.18
C TYR A 177 4.99 1.50 11.34
N LEU A 178 3.68 1.24 11.46
CA LEU A 178 3.17 0.35 12.50
C LEU A 178 3.77 -1.05 12.41
N TRP A 179 3.85 -1.61 11.19
CA TRP A 179 4.44 -2.93 10.97
C TRP A 179 5.94 -2.96 11.25
N LYS A 180 6.65 -1.86 10.97
CA LYS A 180 8.06 -1.65 11.34
C LYS A 180 8.28 -1.51 12.86
N GLY A 181 7.22 -1.23 13.63
CA GLY A 181 7.28 -0.99 15.07
C GLY A 181 7.48 0.49 15.44
N ASP A 182 7.51 1.38 14.48
CA ASP A 182 7.61 2.83 14.67
C ASP A 182 6.23 3.43 14.95
N LYS A 183 5.81 3.30 16.20
CA LYS A 183 4.46 3.72 16.63
C LYS A 183 4.27 5.23 16.61
N GLU A 184 5.31 5.99 16.81
CA GLU A 184 5.25 7.46 16.81
C GLU A 184 4.92 7.98 15.42
N ASN A 185 5.68 7.58 14.42
CA ASN A 185 5.43 7.95 13.04
C ASN A 185 4.10 7.36 12.54
N ALA A 186 3.77 6.12 12.90
CA ALA A 186 2.48 5.53 12.54
C ALA A 186 1.29 6.34 13.06
N LEU A 187 1.36 6.81 14.31
CA LEU A 187 0.30 7.62 14.92
C LEU A 187 0.20 9.01 14.27
N ARG A 188 1.32 9.62 13.91
CA ARG A 188 1.35 10.92 13.23
C ARG A 188 0.63 10.84 11.88
N GLU A 189 1.03 9.91 11.00
CA GLU A 189 0.44 9.78 9.67
C GLU A 189 -1.06 9.38 9.75
N PHE A 190 -1.40 8.51 10.69
CA PHE A 190 -2.80 8.14 10.92
C PHE A 190 -3.62 9.31 11.47
N GLY A 191 -3.02 10.15 12.34
CA GLY A 191 -3.64 11.37 12.87
C GLY A 191 -3.96 12.36 11.77
N ASP A 192 -3.03 12.59 10.85
CA ASP A 192 -3.22 13.48 9.71
C ASP A 192 -4.30 12.95 8.76
N PHE A 193 -4.32 11.64 8.50
CA PHE A 193 -5.40 10.98 7.77
C PHE A 193 -6.76 11.19 8.44
N LEU A 194 -6.88 10.91 9.75
CA LEU A 194 -8.14 11.09 10.50
C LEU A 194 -8.60 12.54 10.49
N PHE A 195 -7.71 13.50 10.74
CA PHE A 195 -8.02 14.92 10.69
C PHE A 195 -8.58 15.33 9.33
N SER A 196 -8.01 14.81 8.27
CA SER A 196 -8.46 15.06 6.90
C SER A 196 -9.84 14.45 6.63
N VAL A 197 -10.07 13.21 7.09
CA VAL A 197 -11.38 12.55 6.97
C VAL A 197 -12.46 13.28 7.76
N ILE A 198 -12.16 13.74 8.99
CA ILE A 198 -13.08 14.52 9.82
C ILE A 198 -13.42 15.85 9.15
N ASN A 199 -12.43 16.54 8.58
CA ASN A 199 -12.67 17.80 7.86
C ASN A 199 -13.50 17.58 6.60
N ALA A 200 -13.23 16.52 5.83
CA ALA A 200 -14.07 16.13 4.72
C ALA A 200 -15.49 15.79 5.20
N GLY A 201 -15.63 15.04 6.30
CA GLY A 201 -16.91 14.72 6.91
C GLY A 201 -17.72 15.96 7.32
N ARG A 202 -17.05 16.98 7.88
CA ARG A 202 -17.70 18.27 8.19
C ARG A 202 -18.22 18.98 6.95
N LEU A 203 -17.49 18.90 5.85
CA LEU A 203 -17.92 19.48 4.56
C LEU A 203 -19.14 18.73 3.97
N TYR A 204 -19.29 17.43 4.29
CA TYR A 204 -20.41 16.60 3.83
C TYR A 204 -21.57 16.49 4.83
N HIS A 205 -21.59 17.32 5.88
CA HIS A 205 -22.60 17.26 6.97
C HIS A 205 -22.66 15.90 7.69
N LEU A 206 -21.58 15.12 7.65
CA LEU A 206 -21.47 13.95 8.52
C LEU A 206 -21.25 14.44 9.96
N ASN A 207 -22.03 13.93 10.89
CA ASN A 207 -21.99 14.39 12.29
C ASN A 207 -20.58 14.17 12.88
N PRO A 208 -19.82 15.25 13.19
CA PRO A 208 -18.45 15.14 13.68
C PRO A 208 -18.36 14.49 15.06
N ASP A 209 -19.44 14.53 15.86
CA ASP A 209 -19.46 13.98 17.22
C ASP A 209 -19.35 12.46 17.20
N THR A 210 -19.93 11.80 16.18
CA THR A 210 -19.84 10.34 16.00
C THR A 210 -18.40 9.88 15.67
N ALA A 211 -17.64 10.69 14.95
CA ALA A 211 -16.24 10.36 14.63
C ALA A 211 -15.32 10.56 15.86
N LEU A 212 -15.61 11.56 16.69
CA LEU A 212 -14.89 11.82 17.96
C LEU A 212 -15.19 10.74 19.02
N GLU A 213 -16.43 10.26 19.11
CA GLU A 213 -16.79 9.18 20.02
C GLU A 213 -16.10 7.86 19.66
N LEU A 214 -15.88 7.57 18.38
CA LEU A 214 -15.12 6.41 17.92
C LEU A 214 -13.62 6.52 18.25
N SER A 215 -13.04 7.74 18.23
CA SER A 215 -11.64 7.96 18.57
C SER A 215 -11.37 7.88 20.09
N ASN A 216 -12.39 8.12 20.93
CA ASN A 216 -12.29 8.11 22.39
C ASN A 216 -12.63 6.76 23.03
N ARG A 217 -13.05 5.77 22.27
CA ARG A 217 -13.21 4.40 22.75
C ARG A 217 -11.85 3.71 22.78
N LYS A 218 -11.16 3.86 23.91
CA LYS A 218 -9.99 3.10 24.30
C LYS A 218 -10.40 1.72 24.79
#